data_0765399370543a89dd0bf0c40e0f899e
#
_entry.id   0765399370543a89dd0bf0c40e0f899e
#
_cell.length_a   1.000
_cell.length_b   1.000
_cell.length_c   1.000
_cell.angle_alpha   90.00
_cell.angle_beta   90.00
_cell.angle_gamma   90.00
#
_symmetry.space_group_name_H-M   'P 1'
#
loop_
_entity.id
_entity.type
_entity.pdbx_description
1 polymer ?
#
loop_
_entity_poly.entity_id
_entity_poly.type
_entity_poly.pdbx_seq_one_letter_code
_entity_poly.pdbx_strand_id
1 'polypeptide(L)'
;MASAAACRRAAQNTAALPPGAPPAFGTAPPVGPEVSATTFAEAEKLVQAPLSPAARQIAAGNWRKQMAPVYERRTGPRKFSPDAAVAPASRWDPLLPGQTSGMPARDRFVRTKSASDLLPAADADIAFATLTQLAPWIEARKLTSERLTRIYLDRIERFDSKLRCVITLTRDLALAQAKQADQEIAAGKYRGPLHGIPWGAKDLVDTAGIPTTYGAEPYRNRVPAQDAAVVHRLHQAGAVLIAKLSMGALALNDIWFGGQTMNPWLQEEGASGSSAGPGAATAAGLVAFSIGSETGGSIVSPAMRCGITGLRPTYGRVPRTGAMTLCWSLDKLGPMTRGVEDAMLVLQAINGPDPGDVASIASHLDFDSAAGVKGLRVGYFPAWMKESPATDVDRAALEVVAKLGMVPVEVTLPDWPYGSLNLILFAEAAAAFEELTLSGGLDQLKVQVPDAWPNIFRSRQARSWRFRRKSPTRKPPLIRRRKPWSSASPATAATGCS
;
A
#
# COMPACT_ATOMS: atom_id res chain seq x y z
N MET A 1 -36.11 38.51 -4.28
CA MET A 1 -35.83 37.48 -3.25
C MET A 1 -35.17 36.26 -3.89
N ALA A 2 -34.02 36.43 -4.57
CA ALA A 2 -33.29 35.33 -5.20
C ALA A 2 -31.75 35.35 -4.87
N SER A 3 -31.36 36.18 -3.86
CA SER A 3 -29.91 36.37 -3.58
C SER A 3 -29.42 35.75 -2.26
N ALA A 4 -30.29 35.07 -1.49
CA ALA A 4 -29.92 34.49 -0.19
C ALA A 4 -29.63 32.98 -0.23
N ALA A 5 -29.89 32.30 -1.37
CA ALA A 5 -29.71 30.86 -1.49
C ALA A 5 -28.28 30.47 -1.97
N ALA A 6 -27.54 31.36 -2.61
CA ALA A 6 -26.19 31.06 -3.11
C ALA A 6 -25.10 31.12 -2.04
N CYS A 7 -25.27 31.94 -0.98
CA CYS A 7 -24.27 32.02 0.10
C CYS A 7 -24.34 30.87 1.13
N ARG A 8 -25.43 30.12 1.18
CA ARG A 8 -25.57 28.98 2.13
C ARG A 8 -24.92 27.69 1.61
N ARG A 9 -24.59 27.58 0.32
CA ARG A 9 -23.96 26.36 -0.23
C ARG A 9 -22.44 26.31 -0.05
N ALA A 10 -21.78 27.43 0.19
CA ALA A 10 -20.33 27.44 0.43
C ALA A 10 -19.93 27.11 1.89
N ALA A 11 -20.86 27.16 2.84
CA ALA A 11 -20.61 26.89 4.25
C ALA A 11 -20.89 25.43 4.68
N GLN A 12 -21.36 24.58 3.78
CA GLN A 12 -21.76 23.19 4.12
C GLN A 12 -20.72 22.12 3.80
N ASN A 13 -19.52 22.47 3.32
CA ASN A 13 -18.48 21.49 2.99
C ASN A 13 -17.41 21.30 4.09
N THR A 14 -17.64 21.76 5.31
CA THR A 14 -16.88 21.36 6.49
C THR A 14 -17.54 20.16 7.19
N ALA A 15 -18.04 19.20 6.42
CA ALA A 15 -18.57 17.98 7.00
C ALA A 15 -17.46 17.31 7.81
N ALA A 16 -17.72 17.10 9.09
CA ALA A 16 -16.87 16.26 9.93
C ALA A 16 -16.66 14.90 9.25
N LEU A 17 -15.47 14.33 9.41
CA LEU A 17 -15.23 12.97 8.94
C LEU A 17 -16.30 12.04 9.52
N PRO A 18 -16.78 11.05 8.73
CA PRO A 18 -17.76 10.11 9.23
C PRO A 18 -17.22 9.35 10.46
N PRO A 19 -18.09 8.86 11.34
CA PRO A 19 -17.69 8.06 12.50
C PRO A 19 -16.76 6.92 12.09
N GLY A 20 -15.68 6.69 12.85
CA GLY A 20 -14.71 5.64 12.59
C GLY A 20 -13.70 5.94 11.48
N ALA A 21 -13.76 7.10 10.84
CA ALA A 21 -12.67 7.53 9.99
C ALA A 21 -11.40 7.79 10.83
N PRO A 22 -10.21 7.31 10.40
CA PRO A 22 -8.99 7.54 11.16
C PRO A 22 -8.69 9.05 11.23
N PRO A 23 -8.04 9.52 12.31
CA PRO A 23 -7.62 10.91 12.40
C PRO A 23 -6.70 11.25 11.22
N ALA A 24 -6.94 12.39 10.61
CA ALA A 24 -6.10 12.86 9.53
C ALA A 24 -4.77 13.40 10.07
N PHE A 25 -3.76 13.44 9.20
CA PHE A 25 -2.45 13.96 9.55
C PHE A 25 -2.53 15.45 9.92
N GLY A 26 -1.76 15.88 10.91
CA GLY A 26 -1.63 17.31 11.24
C GLY A 26 -2.57 17.81 12.33
N THR A 27 -2.92 16.95 13.28
CA THR A 27 -3.70 17.33 14.50
C THR A 27 -2.90 18.11 15.54
N ALA A 28 -1.61 18.36 15.29
CA ALA A 28 -0.78 19.14 16.19
C ALA A 28 -1.31 20.57 16.40
N PRO A 29 -1.15 21.14 17.60
CA PRO A 29 -1.50 22.54 17.85
C PRO A 29 -0.82 23.48 16.84
N PRO A 30 -1.48 24.56 16.39
CA PRO A 30 -0.89 25.50 15.46
C PRO A 30 0.28 26.25 16.13
N VAL A 31 1.47 26.23 15.53
CA VAL A 31 2.68 26.90 16.01
C VAL A 31 3.36 27.70 14.91
N GLY A 32 4.21 28.64 15.31
CA GLY A 32 4.96 29.49 14.39
C GLY A 32 4.21 30.78 14.01
N PRO A 33 4.78 31.58 13.10
CA PRO A 33 4.21 32.88 12.70
C PRO A 33 2.87 32.69 11.99
N GLU A 34 2.02 33.70 12.12
CA GLU A 34 0.79 33.78 11.33
C GLU A 34 1.11 34.13 9.89
N VAL A 35 0.34 33.55 8.97
CA VAL A 35 0.40 33.83 7.54
C VAL A 35 -1.01 34.09 7.02
N SER A 36 -1.09 34.97 6.03
CA SER A 36 -2.35 35.36 5.39
C SER A 36 -2.45 34.86 3.95
N ALA A 37 -3.60 35.01 3.34
CA ALA A 37 -3.77 34.77 1.91
C ALA A 37 -2.85 35.67 1.08
N THR A 38 -2.54 36.90 1.54
CA THR A 38 -1.59 37.81 0.90
C THR A 38 -0.15 37.26 0.97
N THR A 39 0.24 36.67 2.11
CA THR A 39 1.54 35.99 2.25
C THR A 39 1.70 34.89 1.21
N PHE A 40 0.63 34.10 0.97
CA PHE A 40 0.64 33.08 -0.07
C PHE A 40 0.71 33.67 -1.48
N ALA A 41 -0.01 34.76 -1.77
CA ALA A 41 0.04 35.44 -3.07
C ALA A 41 1.45 35.95 -3.40
N GLU A 42 2.18 36.44 -2.41
CA GLU A 42 3.59 36.84 -2.59
C GLU A 42 4.51 35.62 -2.78
N ALA A 43 4.31 34.55 -2.01
CA ALA A 43 5.11 33.34 -2.15
C ALA A 43 4.91 32.65 -3.50
N GLU A 44 3.72 32.69 -4.09
CA GLU A 44 3.41 32.15 -5.41
C GLU A 44 4.27 32.74 -6.53
N LYS A 45 4.65 34.01 -6.42
CA LYS A 45 5.56 34.67 -7.37
C LYS A 45 6.94 34.02 -7.39
N LEU A 46 7.38 33.45 -6.25
CA LEU A 46 8.67 32.79 -6.12
C LEU A 46 8.62 31.34 -6.64
N VAL A 47 7.49 30.68 -6.50
CA VAL A 47 7.35 29.26 -6.86
C VAL A 47 6.63 29.05 -8.20
N GLN A 48 6.09 30.14 -8.78
CA GLN A 48 5.37 30.14 -10.06
C GLN A 48 4.20 29.13 -10.11
N ALA A 49 3.52 28.97 -8.98
CA ALA A 49 2.39 28.08 -8.84
C ALA A 49 1.18 28.88 -8.28
N PRO A 50 0.39 29.52 -9.13
CA PRO A 50 -0.71 30.36 -8.69
C PRO A 50 -1.85 29.52 -8.10
N LEU A 51 -2.38 29.97 -6.97
CA LEU A 51 -3.58 29.42 -6.35
C LEU A 51 -4.77 30.35 -6.60
N SER A 52 -5.98 29.79 -6.57
CA SER A 52 -7.18 30.63 -6.53
C SER A 52 -7.26 31.39 -5.19
N PRO A 53 -8.00 32.52 -5.12
CA PRO A 53 -8.19 33.25 -3.85
C PRO A 53 -8.74 32.38 -2.72
N ALA A 54 -9.67 31.47 -3.02
CA ALA A 54 -10.23 30.53 -2.06
C ALA A 54 -9.18 29.52 -1.57
N ALA A 55 -8.36 28.98 -2.48
CA ALA A 55 -7.28 28.05 -2.13
C ALA A 55 -6.20 28.71 -1.27
N ARG A 56 -5.86 30.01 -1.51
CA ARG A 56 -4.93 30.78 -0.66
C ARG A 56 -5.47 30.91 0.78
N GLN A 57 -6.76 31.21 0.91
CA GLN A 57 -7.38 31.33 2.22
C GLN A 57 -7.32 30.03 3.03
N ILE A 58 -7.62 28.89 2.39
CA ILE A 58 -7.53 27.58 2.99
C ILE A 58 -6.07 27.23 3.35
N ALA A 59 -5.15 27.48 2.45
CA ALA A 59 -3.72 27.22 2.67
C ALA A 59 -3.18 28.03 3.86
N ALA A 60 -3.53 29.32 3.95
CA ALA A 60 -3.16 30.18 5.06
C ALA A 60 -3.73 29.69 6.40
N GLY A 61 -5.01 29.32 6.42
CA GLY A 61 -5.68 28.80 7.63
C GLY A 61 -5.06 27.52 8.18
N ASN A 62 -4.47 26.70 7.31
CA ASN A 62 -3.87 25.41 7.70
C ASN A 62 -2.35 25.47 7.92
N TRP A 63 -1.70 26.56 7.51
CA TRP A 63 -0.23 26.67 7.47
C TRP A 63 0.42 26.31 8.82
N ARG A 64 -0.03 26.91 9.90
CA ARG A 64 0.58 26.75 11.22
C ARG A 64 0.49 25.32 11.73
N LYS A 65 -0.64 24.61 11.50
CA LYS A 65 -0.80 23.20 11.84
C LYS A 65 0.14 22.32 11.01
N GLN A 66 0.16 22.54 9.70
CA GLN A 66 0.98 21.77 8.77
C GLN A 66 2.48 22.00 8.98
N MET A 67 2.87 23.16 9.49
CA MET A 67 4.26 23.52 9.74
C MET A 67 4.73 23.26 11.18
N ALA A 68 3.83 22.85 12.07
CA ALA A 68 4.16 22.57 13.46
C ALA A 68 5.38 21.64 13.62
N PRO A 69 5.49 20.48 12.92
CA PRO A 69 6.64 19.60 13.06
C PRO A 69 7.95 20.23 12.58
N VAL A 70 7.89 21.11 11.57
CA VAL A 70 9.07 21.86 11.07
C VAL A 70 9.52 22.88 12.08
N TYR A 71 8.56 23.61 12.66
CA TYR A 71 8.84 24.64 13.65
C TYR A 71 9.44 24.02 14.90
N GLU A 72 8.88 22.91 15.39
CA GLU A 72 9.41 22.16 16.52
C GLU A 72 10.85 21.71 16.28
N ARG A 73 11.14 21.11 15.13
CA ARG A 73 12.50 20.68 14.78
C ARG A 73 13.51 21.83 14.71
N ARG A 74 13.07 23.03 14.32
CA ARG A 74 13.97 24.18 14.10
C ARG A 74 14.15 25.05 15.33
N THR A 75 13.10 25.21 16.11
CA THR A 75 13.02 26.22 17.18
C THR A 75 12.40 25.72 18.49
N GLY A 76 11.75 24.56 18.48
CA GLY A 76 11.10 24.01 19.67
C GLY A 76 12.08 23.38 20.68
N PRO A 77 11.57 22.87 21.81
CA PRO A 77 12.39 22.26 22.86
C PRO A 77 13.14 21.01 22.37
N ARG A 78 12.61 20.32 21.36
CA ARG A 78 13.27 19.19 20.69
C ARG A 78 13.97 19.60 19.40
N LYS A 79 14.59 20.79 19.40
CA LYS A 79 15.36 21.28 18.26
C LYS A 79 16.43 20.25 17.86
N PHE A 80 16.46 19.92 16.57
CA PHE A 80 17.40 18.96 16.02
C PHE A 80 18.09 19.53 14.77
N SER A 81 19.41 19.46 14.76
CA SER A 81 20.22 19.73 13.58
C SER A 81 20.93 18.43 13.18
N PRO A 82 20.75 17.93 11.95
CA PRO A 82 21.49 16.76 11.48
C PRO A 82 22.99 17.02 11.58
N ASP A 83 23.74 16.02 12.02
CA ASP A 83 25.20 16.04 11.97
C ASP A 83 25.67 16.20 10.51
N ALA A 84 26.76 16.93 10.28
CA ALA A 84 27.31 17.15 8.96
C ALA A 84 27.77 15.85 8.27
N ALA A 85 28.09 14.82 9.04
CA ALA A 85 28.44 13.50 8.55
C ALA A 85 27.23 12.68 8.10
N VAL A 86 26.00 13.09 8.43
CA VAL A 86 24.79 12.41 7.99
C VAL A 86 24.49 12.77 6.55
N ALA A 87 24.82 11.86 5.63
CA ALA A 87 24.44 12.01 4.22
C ALA A 87 22.93 11.94 4.06
N PRO A 88 22.31 12.72 3.12
CA PRO A 88 20.92 12.56 2.78
C PRO A 88 20.64 11.13 2.33
N ALA A 89 19.68 10.45 2.95
CA ALA A 89 19.25 9.12 2.52
C ALA A 89 18.56 9.25 1.14
N SER A 90 19.34 9.12 0.08
CA SER A 90 18.82 8.99 -1.29
C SER A 90 18.31 7.58 -1.58
N ARG A 91 18.71 6.63 -0.76
CA ARG A 91 18.29 5.23 -0.78
C ARG A 91 18.28 4.73 0.66
N TRP A 92 17.23 4.03 1.05
CA TRP A 92 17.21 3.36 2.33
C TRP A 92 18.11 2.12 2.29
N ASP A 93 19.05 2.03 3.21
CA ASP A 93 19.90 0.86 3.41
C ASP A 93 19.85 0.49 4.90
N PRO A 94 19.34 -0.70 5.26
CA PRO A 94 19.26 -1.12 6.64
C PRO A 94 20.62 -1.52 7.23
N LEU A 95 21.64 -1.65 6.39
CA LEU A 95 22.97 -2.05 6.84
C LEU A 95 23.71 -0.85 7.40
N LEU A 96 24.04 -0.91 8.67
CA LEU A 96 24.96 0.05 9.29
C LEU A 96 26.40 -0.26 8.87
N PRO A 97 27.30 0.75 8.84
CA PRO A 97 28.71 0.54 8.55
C PRO A 97 29.31 -0.59 9.41
N GLY A 98 29.97 -1.53 8.79
CA GLY A 98 30.58 -2.69 9.47
C GLY A 98 29.63 -3.86 9.74
N GLN A 99 28.34 -3.74 9.40
CA GLN A 99 27.41 -4.87 9.47
C GLN A 99 27.35 -5.61 8.11
N THR A 100 27.33 -6.92 8.19
CA THR A 100 27.03 -7.77 7.03
C THR A 100 25.54 -8.02 6.92
N SER A 101 25.00 -8.09 5.70
CA SER A 101 23.62 -8.49 5.50
C SER A 101 23.42 -9.92 5.99
N GLY A 102 22.49 -10.11 6.94
CA GLY A 102 21.98 -11.44 7.27
C GLY A 102 21.06 -12.01 6.18
N MET A 103 21.14 -11.48 4.95
CA MET A 103 20.32 -12.01 3.84
C MET A 103 20.72 -13.43 3.53
N PRO A 104 19.76 -14.35 3.41
CA PRO A 104 20.04 -15.72 2.97
C PRO A 104 20.67 -15.70 1.59
N ALA A 105 21.61 -16.64 1.36
CA ALA A 105 22.28 -16.78 0.07
C ALA A 105 21.35 -17.30 -1.04
N ARG A 106 20.23 -17.91 -0.66
CA ARG A 106 19.22 -18.50 -1.57
C ARG A 106 17.85 -18.50 -0.90
N ASP A 107 16.81 -18.60 -1.72
CA ASP A 107 15.47 -18.80 -1.22
C ASP A 107 15.33 -20.19 -0.57
N ARG A 108 14.72 -20.23 0.61
CA ARG A 108 14.28 -21.43 1.29
C ARG A 108 12.86 -21.19 1.80
N PHE A 109 11.95 -22.11 1.50
CA PHE A 109 10.59 -21.99 1.94
C PHE A 109 10.07 -23.36 2.44
N VAL A 110 10.00 -23.51 3.75
CA VAL A 110 9.46 -24.72 4.41
C VAL A 110 8.06 -24.39 4.89
N ARG A 111 7.07 -24.98 4.21
CA ARG A 111 5.66 -24.77 4.49
C ARG A 111 5.17 -25.65 5.64
N THR A 112 4.17 -25.15 6.36
CA THR A 112 3.41 -25.99 7.30
C THR A 112 2.76 -27.14 6.53
N LYS A 113 2.92 -28.37 7.03
CA LYS A 113 2.17 -29.52 6.52
C LYS A 113 0.71 -29.32 6.89
N SER A 114 -0.20 -29.35 5.90
CA SER A 114 -1.63 -29.20 6.15
C SER A 114 -2.11 -30.24 7.15
N ALA A 115 -2.78 -29.79 8.21
CA ALA A 115 -3.31 -30.68 9.25
C ALA A 115 -4.59 -31.42 8.81
N SER A 116 -5.25 -30.99 7.74
CA SER A 116 -6.48 -31.56 7.23
C SER A 116 -6.54 -31.56 5.71
N ASP A 117 -6.67 -32.76 5.14
CA ASP A 117 -6.94 -32.94 3.71
C ASP A 117 -8.43 -32.81 3.35
N LEU A 118 -9.31 -32.60 4.35
CA LEU A 118 -10.75 -32.54 4.15
C LEU A 118 -11.17 -31.16 3.65
N LEU A 119 -11.84 -31.17 2.49
CA LEU A 119 -12.51 -29.98 1.97
C LEU A 119 -13.80 -29.76 2.76
N PRO A 120 -14.05 -28.58 3.35
CA PRO A 120 -15.30 -28.26 4.01
C PRO A 120 -16.50 -28.39 3.06
N ALA A 121 -17.64 -28.81 3.58
CA ALA A 121 -18.88 -28.91 2.81
C ALA A 121 -19.49 -27.51 2.53
N ALA A 122 -19.37 -26.61 3.49
CA ALA A 122 -19.95 -25.27 3.38
C ALA A 122 -19.02 -24.31 2.63
N ASP A 123 -19.56 -23.62 1.63
CA ASP A 123 -18.80 -22.61 0.86
C ASP A 123 -18.32 -21.45 1.73
N ALA A 124 -19.01 -21.14 2.84
CA ALA A 124 -18.56 -20.14 3.79
C ALA A 124 -17.22 -20.53 4.44
N ASP A 125 -17.04 -21.78 4.84
CA ASP A 125 -15.81 -22.27 5.45
C ASP A 125 -14.66 -22.28 4.44
N ILE A 126 -14.96 -22.62 3.17
CA ILE A 126 -13.98 -22.50 2.06
C ILE A 126 -13.55 -21.05 1.86
N ALA A 127 -14.49 -20.10 1.92
CA ALA A 127 -14.20 -18.68 1.71
C ALA A 127 -13.28 -18.09 2.78
N PHE A 128 -13.32 -18.61 4.00
CA PHE A 128 -12.46 -18.18 5.10
C PHE A 128 -11.19 -19.02 5.27
N ALA A 129 -10.99 -20.07 4.46
CA ALA A 129 -9.78 -20.88 4.51
C ALA A 129 -8.53 -20.06 4.18
N THR A 130 -7.41 -20.40 4.79
CA THR A 130 -6.09 -19.80 4.53
C THR A 130 -5.52 -20.28 3.20
N LEU A 131 -4.52 -19.61 2.66
CA LEU A 131 -3.82 -20.08 1.44
C LEU A 131 -3.16 -21.44 1.68
N THR A 132 -2.67 -21.68 2.89
CA THR A 132 -2.08 -22.95 3.29
C THR A 132 -3.08 -24.12 3.26
N GLN A 133 -4.38 -23.83 3.32
CA GLN A 133 -5.47 -24.80 3.16
C GLN A 133 -5.99 -24.84 1.71
N LEU A 134 -6.21 -23.70 1.08
CA LEU A 134 -6.74 -23.60 -0.30
C LEU A 134 -5.79 -24.22 -1.33
N ALA A 135 -4.49 -23.94 -1.23
CA ALA A 135 -3.52 -24.40 -2.21
C ALA A 135 -3.44 -25.94 -2.33
N PRO A 136 -3.36 -26.74 -1.25
CA PRO A 136 -3.39 -28.21 -1.34
C PRO A 136 -4.71 -28.74 -1.91
N TRP A 137 -5.86 -28.13 -1.61
CA TRP A 137 -7.14 -28.59 -2.17
C TRP A 137 -7.21 -28.35 -3.68
N ILE A 138 -6.68 -27.24 -4.18
CA ILE A 138 -6.60 -26.95 -5.62
C ILE A 138 -5.57 -27.86 -6.30
N GLU A 139 -4.37 -28.00 -5.76
CA GLU A 139 -3.33 -28.88 -6.29
C GLU A 139 -3.82 -30.34 -6.41
N ALA A 140 -4.50 -30.83 -5.38
CA ALA A 140 -5.11 -32.16 -5.36
C ALA A 140 -6.42 -32.27 -6.15
N ARG A 141 -6.89 -31.17 -6.79
CA ARG A 141 -8.16 -31.09 -7.53
C ARG A 141 -9.40 -31.43 -6.71
N LYS A 142 -9.33 -31.32 -5.40
CA LYS A 142 -10.48 -31.42 -4.48
C LYS A 142 -11.39 -30.20 -4.56
N LEU A 143 -10.79 -29.03 -4.85
CA LEU A 143 -11.46 -27.76 -5.11
C LEU A 143 -10.97 -27.25 -6.45
N THR A 144 -11.89 -26.85 -7.36
CA THR A 144 -11.52 -26.17 -8.59
C THR A 144 -11.36 -24.67 -8.39
N SER A 145 -10.46 -24.05 -9.14
CA SER A 145 -10.29 -22.60 -9.16
C SER A 145 -11.59 -21.90 -9.56
N GLU A 146 -12.32 -22.46 -10.51
CA GLU A 146 -13.62 -21.92 -10.94
C GLU A 146 -14.64 -21.95 -9.81
N ARG A 147 -14.77 -23.05 -9.05
CA ARG A 147 -15.68 -23.11 -7.88
C ARG A 147 -15.27 -22.08 -6.82
N LEU A 148 -14.00 -21.99 -6.48
CA LEU A 148 -13.50 -21.02 -5.50
C LEU A 148 -13.77 -19.57 -5.95
N THR A 149 -13.56 -19.28 -7.25
CA THR A 149 -13.83 -17.97 -7.84
C THR A 149 -15.31 -17.62 -7.74
N ARG A 150 -16.21 -18.56 -8.04
CA ARG A 150 -17.68 -18.37 -7.91
C ARG A 150 -18.08 -18.09 -6.47
N ILE A 151 -17.54 -18.85 -5.51
CA ILE A 151 -17.78 -18.62 -4.07
C ILE A 151 -17.47 -17.15 -3.70
N TYR A 152 -16.33 -16.61 -4.13
CA TYR A 152 -15.99 -15.23 -3.83
C TYR A 152 -16.83 -14.20 -4.60
N LEU A 153 -17.16 -14.48 -5.86
CA LEU A 153 -18.04 -13.60 -6.64
C LEU A 153 -19.43 -13.47 -6.03
N ASP A 154 -20.03 -14.59 -5.59
CA ASP A 154 -21.33 -14.61 -4.93
C ASP A 154 -21.29 -13.87 -3.58
N ARG A 155 -20.19 -14.02 -2.86
CA ARG A 155 -19.98 -13.30 -1.59
C ARG A 155 -19.80 -11.79 -1.82
N ILE A 156 -19.06 -11.37 -2.84
CA ILE A 156 -18.95 -9.95 -3.21
C ILE A 156 -20.32 -9.38 -3.51
N GLU A 157 -21.12 -10.06 -4.36
CA GLU A 157 -22.45 -9.61 -4.72
C GLU A 157 -23.38 -9.46 -3.51
N ARG A 158 -23.28 -10.39 -2.56
CA ARG A 158 -24.09 -10.40 -1.33
C ARG A 158 -23.70 -9.32 -0.32
N PHE A 159 -22.40 -9.02 -0.17
CA PHE A 159 -21.92 -8.24 0.97
C PHE A 159 -21.34 -6.87 0.62
N ASP A 160 -20.91 -6.63 -0.63
CA ASP A 160 -20.21 -5.39 -0.97
C ASP A 160 -21.07 -4.14 -0.86
N SER A 161 -22.39 -4.25 -1.04
CA SER A 161 -23.31 -3.13 -0.84
C SER A 161 -23.22 -2.52 0.57
N LYS A 162 -22.86 -3.34 1.58
CA LYS A 162 -22.66 -2.91 2.97
C LYS A 162 -21.23 -2.46 3.23
N LEU A 163 -20.25 -3.14 2.62
CA LEU A 163 -18.83 -2.93 2.88
C LEU A 163 -18.21 -1.84 2.00
N ARG A 164 -18.70 -1.68 0.78
CA ARG A 164 -18.17 -0.72 -0.21
C ARG A 164 -16.65 -0.87 -0.39
N CYS A 165 -16.20 -2.13 -0.47
CA CYS A 165 -14.79 -2.47 -0.57
C CYS A 165 -14.33 -2.80 -2.01
N VAL A 166 -15.25 -2.88 -2.98
CA VAL A 166 -14.97 -3.16 -4.39
C VAL A 166 -15.24 -1.91 -5.23
N ILE A 167 -14.26 -1.50 -6.05
CA ILE A 167 -14.42 -0.41 -7.04
C ILE A 167 -14.79 -1.00 -8.40
N THR A 168 -14.04 -2.01 -8.86
CA THR A 168 -14.28 -2.67 -10.15
C THR A 168 -14.23 -4.18 -9.97
N LEU A 169 -15.33 -4.84 -10.25
CA LEU A 169 -15.40 -6.30 -10.28
C LEU A 169 -14.95 -6.80 -11.65
N THR A 170 -14.03 -7.78 -11.68
CA THR A 170 -13.45 -8.34 -12.91
C THR A 170 -14.01 -9.75 -13.19
N ARG A 171 -15.32 -9.93 -13.06
CA ARG A 171 -16.03 -11.22 -13.12
C ARG A 171 -15.60 -12.10 -14.30
N ASP A 172 -15.69 -11.57 -15.52
CA ASP A 172 -15.42 -12.37 -16.73
C ASP A 172 -13.93 -12.74 -16.82
N LEU A 173 -13.04 -11.81 -16.52
CA LEU A 173 -11.61 -12.07 -16.45
C LEU A 173 -11.29 -13.14 -15.39
N ALA A 174 -11.87 -13.03 -14.20
CA ALA A 174 -11.65 -13.95 -13.11
C ALA A 174 -12.09 -15.37 -13.47
N LEU A 175 -13.27 -15.53 -14.08
CA LEU A 175 -13.76 -16.84 -14.52
C LEU A 175 -12.92 -17.43 -15.65
N ALA A 176 -12.45 -16.59 -16.58
CA ALA A 176 -11.55 -17.04 -17.66
C ALA A 176 -10.21 -17.52 -17.10
N GLN A 177 -9.60 -16.74 -16.19
CA GLN A 177 -8.34 -17.11 -15.53
C GLN A 177 -8.50 -18.38 -14.67
N ALA A 178 -9.59 -18.49 -13.93
CA ALA A 178 -9.89 -19.67 -13.11
C ALA A 178 -10.03 -20.94 -13.95
N LYS A 179 -10.77 -20.87 -15.05
CA LYS A 179 -10.92 -21.99 -16.00
C LYS A 179 -9.58 -22.39 -16.62
N GLN A 180 -8.76 -21.41 -16.99
CA GLN A 180 -7.41 -21.68 -17.49
C GLN A 180 -6.55 -22.38 -16.42
N ALA A 181 -6.58 -21.92 -15.16
CA ALA A 181 -5.85 -22.54 -14.06
C ALA A 181 -6.28 -24.01 -13.85
N ASP A 182 -7.60 -24.30 -13.87
CA ASP A 182 -8.12 -25.66 -13.75
C ASP A 182 -7.64 -26.57 -14.90
N GLN A 183 -7.59 -26.05 -16.12
CA GLN A 183 -7.08 -26.78 -17.29
C GLN A 183 -5.58 -27.08 -17.18
N GLU A 184 -4.80 -26.11 -16.75
CA GLU A 184 -3.35 -26.26 -16.56
C GLU A 184 -3.03 -27.28 -15.44
N ILE A 185 -3.75 -27.21 -14.31
CA ILE A 185 -3.59 -28.14 -13.19
C ILE A 185 -3.99 -29.56 -13.60
N ALA A 186 -5.10 -29.70 -14.33
CA ALA A 186 -5.53 -31.01 -14.86
C ALA A 186 -4.51 -31.62 -15.81
N ALA A 187 -3.79 -30.78 -16.56
CA ALA A 187 -2.69 -31.17 -17.44
C ALA A 187 -1.33 -31.39 -16.72
N GLY A 188 -1.32 -31.35 -15.38
CA GLY A 188 -0.10 -31.51 -14.58
C GLY A 188 0.82 -30.29 -14.51
N LYS A 189 0.33 -29.11 -14.97
CA LYS A 189 1.10 -27.86 -14.96
C LYS A 189 0.74 -27.02 -13.74
N TYR A 190 1.11 -27.45 -12.55
CA TYR A 190 0.90 -26.67 -11.33
C TYR A 190 2.02 -25.64 -11.15
N ARG A 191 1.66 -24.35 -11.04
CA ARG A 191 2.62 -23.22 -10.95
C ARG A 191 3.03 -22.91 -9.51
N GLY A 192 2.39 -23.50 -8.51
CA GLY A 192 2.67 -23.27 -7.11
C GLY A 192 1.46 -22.82 -6.30
N PRO A 193 1.64 -22.43 -5.03
CA PRO A 193 0.57 -22.28 -4.06
C PRO A 193 -0.43 -21.15 -4.35
N LEU A 194 -0.14 -20.26 -5.28
CA LEU A 194 -1.08 -19.20 -5.70
C LEU A 194 -1.84 -19.56 -6.99
N HIS A 195 -1.55 -20.71 -7.61
CA HIS A 195 -2.17 -21.11 -8.86
C HIS A 195 -3.68 -21.38 -8.67
N GLY A 196 -4.50 -20.64 -9.41
CA GLY A 196 -5.95 -20.71 -9.32
C GLY A 196 -6.57 -20.02 -8.10
N ILE A 197 -5.79 -19.25 -7.33
CA ILE A 197 -6.26 -18.56 -6.13
C ILE A 197 -6.76 -17.15 -6.47
N PRO A 198 -8.04 -16.80 -6.15
CA PRO A 198 -8.59 -15.48 -6.36
C PRO A 198 -8.05 -14.43 -5.39
N TRP A 199 -7.66 -13.27 -5.93
CA TRP A 199 -7.10 -12.16 -5.17
C TRP A 199 -7.65 -10.80 -5.61
N GLY A 200 -7.50 -9.79 -4.73
CA GLY A 200 -7.92 -8.43 -5.00
C GLY A 200 -6.75 -7.44 -5.00
N ALA A 201 -6.76 -6.52 -5.96
CA ALA A 201 -5.75 -5.48 -6.10
C ALA A 201 -6.25 -4.16 -5.51
N LYS A 202 -5.52 -3.55 -4.57
CA LYS A 202 -5.78 -2.15 -4.17
C LYS A 202 -5.81 -1.27 -5.42
N ASP A 203 -6.76 -0.35 -5.50
CA ASP A 203 -7.05 0.40 -6.73
C ASP A 203 -6.05 1.51 -7.06
N LEU A 204 -4.83 1.38 -6.56
CA LEU A 204 -3.66 2.15 -7.00
C LEU A 204 -2.67 1.31 -7.82
N VAL A 205 -2.91 -0.01 -7.93
CA VAL A 205 -2.07 -0.94 -8.67
C VAL A 205 -2.62 -1.03 -10.09
N ASP A 206 -1.87 -0.55 -11.07
CA ASP A 206 -2.26 -0.53 -12.48
C ASP A 206 -2.53 -1.94 -13.01
N THR A 207 -3.65 -2.07 -13.70
CA THR A 207 -4.06 -3.31 -14.35
C THR A 207 -4.50 -2.97 -15.77
N ALA A 208 -3.83 -3.53 -16.76
CA ALA A 208 -4.04 -3.20 -18.17
C ALA A 208 -5.50 -3.38 -18.59
N GLY A 209 -6.07 -2.33 -19.20
CA GLY A 209 -7.46 -2.34 -19.69
C GLY A 209 -8.54 -2.29 -18.61
N ILE A 210 -8.18 -2.19 -17.32
CA ILE A 210 -9.13 -2.14 -16.21
C ILE A 210 -9.00 -0.79 -15.49
N PRO A 211 -10.12 -0.11 -15.18
CA PRO A 211 -10.08 1.15 -14.44
C PRO A 211 -9.23 1.05 -13.16
N THR A 212 -8.33 2.00 -12.99
CA THR A 212 -7.47 2.14 -11.80
C THR A 212 -7.53 3.59 -11.37
N THR A 213 -8.36 3.87 -10.37
CA THR A 213 -8.94 5.20 -10.11
C THR A 213 -8.28 5.94 -8.95
N TYR A 214 -7.35 5.29 -8.22
CA TYR A 214 -6.74 5.84 -7.01
C TYR A 214 -7.77 6.22 -5.93
N GLY A 215 -9.00 5.69 -6.02
CA GLY A 215 -10.12 6.03 -5.14
C GLY A 215 -10.62 7.47 -5.28
N ALA A 216 -10.15 8.23 -6.26
CA ALA A 216 -10.31 9.67 -6.39
C ALA A 216 -11.09 10.07 -7.64
N GLU A 217 -11.98 11.06 -7.52
CA GLU A 217 -12.87 11.53 -8.57
C GLU A 217 -12.13 11.92 -9.86
N PRO A 218 -11.00 12.65 -9.83
CA PRO A 218 -10.27 13.06 -11.03
C PRO A 218 -9.76 11.87 -11.87
N TYR A 219 -9.58 10.71 -11.26
CA TYR A 219 -9.03 9.51 -11.90
C TYR A 219 -10.06 8.43 -12.17
N ARG A 220 -11.36 8.69 -11.94
CA ARG A 220 -12.45 7.69 -12.06
C ARG A 220 -12.44 6.92 -13.38
N ASN A 221 -12.09 7.58 -14.47
CA ASN A 221 -12.09 7.00 -15.82
C ASN A 221 -10.67 6.65 -16.31
N ARG A 222 -9.67 6.65 -15.42
CA ARG A 222 -8.29 6.32 -15.80
C ARG A 222 -8.17 4.81 -16.03
N VAL A 223 -7.77 4.42 -17.25
CA VAL A 223 -7.51 3.04 -17.63
C VAL A 223 -6.03 2.92 -18.02
N PRO A 224 -5.21 2.18 -17.27
CA PRO A 224 -3.81 1.97 -17.61
C PRO A 224 -3.65 1.04 -18.81
N ALA A 225 -2.58 1.27 -19.59
CA ALA A 225 -2.26 0.44 -20.75
C ALA A 225 -1.37 -0.77 -20.41
N GLN A 226 -0.80 -0.81 -19.20
CA GLN A 226 0.14 -1.85 -18.77
C GLN A 226 -0.17 -2.30 -17.35
N ASP A 227 0.16 -3.55 -17.06
CA ASP A 227 0.10 -4.09 -15.71
C ASP A 227 1.25 -3.58 -14.85
N ALA A 228 0.97 -3.37 -13.57
CA ALA A 228 2.00 -3.22 -12.57
C ALA A 228 2.82 -4.51 -12.40
N ALA A 229 4.09 -4.37 -12.00
CA ALA A 229 4.98 -5.51 -11.80
C ALA A 229 4.39 -6.60 -10.89
N VAL A 230 3.70 -6.21 -9.82
CA VAL A 230 3.05 -7.16 -8.91
C VAL A 230 1.87 -7.89 -9.56
N VAL A 231 1.11 -7.24 -10.44
CA VAL A 231 0.02 -7.87 -11.20
C VAL A 231 0.59 -8.91 -12.16
N HIS A 232 1.63 -8.52 -12.90
CA HIS A 232 2.32 -9.42 -13.82
C HIS A 232 2.87 -10.67 -13.11
N ARG A 233 3.52 -10.50 -11.95
CA ARG A 233 4.06 -11.61 -11.16
C ARG A 233 2.99 -12.54 -10.61
N LEU A 234 1.90 -11.99 -10.10
CA LEU A 234 0.77 -12.79 -9.63
C LEU A 234 0.09 -13.54 -10.77
N HIS A 235 -0.03 -12.92 -11.95
CA HIS A 235 -0.50 -13.60 -13.15
C HIS A 235 0.44 -14.76 -13.56
N GLN A 236 1.76 -14.55 -13.52
CA GLN A 236 2.75 -15.62 -13.76
C GLN A 236 2.64 -16.76 -12.76
N ALA A 237 2.34 -16.46 -11.50
CA ALA A 237 2.06 -17.47 -10.47
C ALA A 237 0.70 -18.17 -10.66
N GLY A 238 -0.11 -17.75 -11.64
CA GLY A 238 -1.42 -18.31 -11.94
C GLY A 238 -2.55 -17.84 -11.01
N ALA A 239 -2.34 -16.77 -10.25
CA ALA A 239 -3.36 -16.20 -9.38
C ALA A 239 -4.46 -15.49 -10.21
N VAL A 240 -5.71 -15.54 -9.73
CA VAL A 240 -6.90 -15.04 -10.41
C VAL A 240 -7.28 -13.67 -9.90
N LEU A 241 -7.23 -12.64 -10.74
CA LEU A 241 -7.64 -11.28 -10.36
C LEU A 241 -9.17 -11.16 -10.37
N ILE A 242 -9.78 -11.01 -9.18
CA ILE A 242 -11.23 -10.97 -9.04
C ILE A 242 -11.80 -9.55 -8.91
N ALA A 243 -11.03 -8.60 -8.37
CA ALA A 243 -11.50 -7.23 -8.16
C ALA A 243 -10.38 -6.22 -7.99
N LYS A 244 -10.69 -4.96 -8.35
CA LYS A 244 -9.98 -3.76 -7.86
C LYS A 244 -10.67 -3.32 -6.57
N LEU A 245 -9.92 -3.25 -5.49
CA LEU A 245 -10.44 -3.01 -4.15
C LEU A 245 -10.27 -1.54 -3.75
N SER A 246 -11.27 -1.02 -3.05
CA SER A 246 -11.34 0.38 -2.65
C SER A 246 -10.15 0.82 -1.80
N MET A 247 -9.89 2.10 -1.86
CA MET A 247 -8.85 2.76 -1.08
C MET A 247 -9.28 4.18 -0.76
N GLY A 248 -8.81 4.71 0.33
CA GLY A 248 -9.00 6.14 0.57
C GLY A 248 -8.37 6.97 -0.55
N ALA A 249 -9.10 8.00 -1.00
CA ALA A 249 -8.71 8.82 -2.14
C ALA A 249 -7.26 9.28 -2.03
N LEU A 250 -6.46 9.02 -3.09
CA LEU A 250 -5.03 9.33 -3.15
C LEU A 250 -4.23 8.77 -1.96
N ALA A 251 -4.61 7.57 -1.51
CA ALA A 251 -3.98 6.85 -0.39
C ALA A 251 -4.10 7.54 0.98
N LEU A 252 -5.22 8.22 1.26
CA LEU A 252 -5.52 8.78 2.58
C LEU A 252 -6.86 8.25 3.10
N ASN A 253 -6.86 7.72 4.33
CA ASN A 253 -8.06 7.22 5.02
C ASN A 253 -8.79 6.09 4.26
N ASP A 254 -10.08 5.93 4.48
CA ASP A 254 -10.95 4.89 3.92
C ASP A 254 -12.12 5.43 3.10
N ILE A 255 -12.09 6.74 2.77
CA ILE A 255 -13.12 7.42 2.01
C ILE A 255 -12.67 7.58 0.56
N TRP A 256 -13.50 7.12 -0.37
CA TRP A 256 -13.29 7.20 -1.80
C TRP A 256 -14.55 7.73 -2.51
N PHE A 257 -14.55 7.93 -3.81
CA PHE A 257 -15.71 8.50 -4.52
C PHE A 257 -17.01 7.69 -4.37
N GLY A 258 -16.92 6.39 -4.04
CA GLY A 258 -18.08 5.52 -3.76
C GLY A 258 -18.57 5.57 -2.30
N GLY A 259 -17.90 6.30 -1.43
CA GLY A 259 -18.23 6.42 -0.01
C GLY A 259 -17.12 5.93 0.92
N GLN A 260 -17.46 5.60 2.15
CA GLN A 260 -16.54 5.02 3.12
C GLN A 260 -16.56 3.50 3.04
N THR A 261 -15.40 2.87 3.04
CA THR A 261 -15.27 1.43 3.19
C THR A 261 -15.46 1.04 4.64
N MET A 262 -16.36 0.09 4.92
CA MET A 262 -16.77 -0.26 6.27
C MET A 262 -15.98 -1.44 6.84
N ASN A 263 -15.81 -1.43 8.17
CA ASN A 263 -15.26 -2.55 8.92
C ASN A 263 -16.26 -3.72 8.90
N PRO A 264 -15.85 -4.94 8.46
CA PRO A 264 -16.77 -6.08 8.41
C PRO A 264 -17.33 -6.53 9.75
N TRP A 265 -16.60 -6.28 10.83
CA TRP A 265 -16.95 -6.72 12.19
C TRP A 265 -17.78 -5.69 12.94
N LEU A 266 -17.58 -4.41 12.62
CA LEU A 266 -18.24 -3.28 13.27
C LEU A 266 -18.65 -2.27 12.19
N GLN A 267 -19.85 -2.43 11.64
CA GLN A 267 -20.31 -1.68 10.46
C GLN A 267 -20.62 -0.19 10.75
N GLU A 268 -20.57 0.23 12.00
CA GLU A 268 -20.65 1.63 12.43
C GLU A 268 -19.31 2.37 12.22
N GLU A 269 -18.24 1.64 11.96
CA GLU A 269 -16.92 2.18 11.77
C GLU A 269 -16.37 1.89 10.37
N GLY A 270 -15.48 2.76 9.90
CA GLY A 270 -14.70 2.52 8.69
C GLY A 270 -13.62 1.45 8.88
N ALA A 271 -13.19 0.87 7.78
CA ALA A 271 -12.15 -0.16 7.74
C ALA A 271 -10.73 0.35 8.06
N SER A 272 -10.58 1.66 8.33
CA SER A 272 -9.28 2.34 8.30
C SER A 272 -8.63 2.28 6.91
N GLY A 273 -7.46 2.89 6.72
CA GLY A 273 -6.88 3.00 5.39
C GLY A 273 -5.39 3.32 5.37
N SER A 274 -4.88 3.48 4.17
CA SER A 274 -5.60 3.63 2.90
C SER A 274 -5.90 2.32 2.14
N SER A 275 -5.42 1.15 2.59
CA SER A 275 -5.79 -0.14 2.00
C SER A 275 -7.11 -0.68 2.60
N ALA A 276 -8.15 0.18 2.60
CA ALA A 276 -9.43 -0.10 3.24
C ALA A 276 -10.15 -1.30 2.61
N GLY A 277 -10.31 -1.30 1.30
CA GLY A 277 -10.90 -2.43 0.56
C GLY A 277 -10.11 -3.73 0.69
N PRO A 278 -8.78 -3.73 0.53
CA PRO A 278 -7.96 -4.90 0.83
C PRO A 278 -8.18 -5.48 2.23
N GLY A 279 -8.22 -4.62 3.27
CA GLY A 279 -8.53 -5.04 4.63
C GLY A 279 -9.91 -5.65 4.77
N ALA A 280 -10.94 -4.92 4.37
CA ALA A 280 -12.33 -5.34 4.50
C ALA A 280 -12.65 -6.60 3.67
N ALA A 281 -12.24 -6.64 2.40
CA ALA A 281 -12.53 -7.78 1.52
C ALA A 281 -11.86 -9.08 1.99
N THR A 282 -10.60 -9.00 2.46
CA THR A 282 -9.88 -10.17 2.99
C THR A 282 -10.52 -10.65 4.28
N ALA A 283 -10.87 -9.74 5.21
CA ALA A 283 -11.50 -10.06 6.48
C ALA A 283 -12.89 -10.68 6.30
N ALA A 284 -13.68 -10.17 5.35
CA ALA A 284 -15.02 -10.66 5.08
C ALA A 284 -15.06 -11.94 4.22
N GLY A 285 -13.91 -12.51 3.83
CA GLY A 285 -13.85 -13.68 2.96
C GLY A 285 -14.44 -13.42 1.57
N LEU A 286 -14.15 -12.26 0.99
CA LEU A 286 -14.54 -11.89 -0.39
C LEU A 286 -13.41 -12.16 -1.39
N VAL A 287 -12.22 -12.36 -0.89
CA VAL A 287 -11.02 -12.75 -1.64
C VAL A 287 -10.16 -13.67 -0.77
N ALA A 288 -9.31 -14.49 -1.37
CA ALA A 288 -8.37 -15.31 -0.61
C ALA A 288 -7.26 -14.47 0.04
N PHE A 289 -6.75 -13.49 -0.70
CA PHE A 289 -5.79 -12.49 -0.24
C PHE A 289 -5.91 -11.22 -1.06
N SER A 290 -5.25 -10.17 -0.63
CA SER A 290 -5.18 -8.93 -1.38
C SER A 290 -3.79 -8.29 -1.31
N ILE A 291 -3.52 -7.39 -2.25
CA ILE A 291 -2.33 -6.53 -2.25
C ILE A 291 -2.73 -5.14 -1.80
N GLY A 292 -2.12 -4.70 -0.72
CA GLY A 292 -2.21 -3.34 -0.21
C GLY A 292 -0.95 -2.51 -0.51
N SER A 293 -0.98 -1.25 -0.11
CA SER A 293 0.21 -0.38 -0.12
C SER A 293 0.36 0.34 1.20
N GLU A 294 1.60 0.66 1.55
CA GLU A 294 1.89 1.43 2.75
C GLU A 294 2.99 2.45 2.53
N THR A 295 2.68 3.68 2.90
CA THR A 295 3.65 4.77 3.09
C THR A 295 3.94 4.94 4.58
N GLY A 296 2.90 5.10 5.40
CA GLY A 296 2.99 5.31 6.85
C GLY A 296 1.81 4.72 7.62
N GLY A 297 1.54 3.40 7.49
CA GLY A 297 0.46 2.70 8.22
C GLY A 297 -0.63 2.08 7.34
N SER A 298 -0.62 2.32 6.02
CA SER A 298 -1.74 1.99 5.14
C SER A 298 -1.94 0.49 4.82
N ILE A 299 -1.10 -0.41 5.31
CA ILE A 299 -1.32 -1.87 5.38
C ILE A 299 -1.66 -2.26 6.80
N VAL A 300 -0.81 -1.85 7.76
CA VAL A 300 -0.91 -2.33 9.14
C VAL A 300 -2.17 -1.80 9.85
N SER A 301 -2.55 -0.55 9.60
CA SER A 301 -3.74 0.05 10.22
C SER A 301 -5.06 -0.62 9.80
N PRO A 302 -5.37 -0.79 8.49
CA PRO A 302 -6.56 -1.53 8.10
C PRO A 302 -6.47 -3.03 8.42
N ALA A 303 -5.27 -3.64 8.44
CA ALA A 303 -5.11 -5.02 8.88
C ALA A 303 -5.48 -5.20 10.36
N MET A 304 -4.99 -4.30 11.22
CA MET A 304 -5.35 -4.27 12.64
C MET A 304 -6.85 -4.04 12.84
N ARG A 305 -7.43 -3.05 12.14
CA ARG A 305 -8.85 -2.70 12.25
C ARG A 305 -9.78 -3.82 11.80
N CYS A 306 -9.42 -4.52 10.73
CA CYS A 306 -10.22 -5.60 10.17
C CYS A 306 -9.85 -7.01 10.70
N GLY A 307 -8.86 -7.14 11.59
CA GLY A 307 -8.49 -8.40 12.20
C GLY A 307 -7.85 -9.42 11.24
N ILE A 308 -6.95 -8.96 10.37
CA ILE A 308 -6.20 -9.79 9.42
C ILE A 308 -4.68 -9.59 9.57
N THR A 309 -3.91 -10.42 8.89
CA THR A 309 -2.45 -10.26 8.78
C THR A 309 -2.11 -9.29 7.68
N GLY A 310 -1.45 -8.17 8.02
CA GLY A 310 -0.86 -7.25 7.06
C GLY A 310 0.65 -7.29 7.13
N LEU A 311 1.31 -7.67 6.03
CA LEU A 311 2.77 -7.66 5.96
C LEU A 311 3.25 -6.42 5.21
N ARG A 312 3.95 -5.53 5.93
CA ARG A 312 4.69 -4.43 5.34
C ARG A 312 6.13 -4.87 5.04
N PRO A 313 6.48 -5.16 3.79
CA PRO A 313 7.84 -5.53 3.45
C PRO A 313 8.83 -4.38 3.68
N THR A 314 10.09 -4.71 3.81
CA THR A 314 11.17 -3.72 3.75
C THR A 314 11.13 -2.97 2.42
N TYR A 315 11.40 -1.66 2.46
CA TYR A 315 11.45 -0.80 1.26
C TYR A 315 12.38 -1.39 0.19
N GLY A 316 11.92 -1.39 -1.06
CA GLY A 316 12.65 -1.95 -2.20
C GLY A 316 12.52 -3.47 -2.37
N ARG A 317 11.97 -4.22 -1.42
CA ARG A 317 11.81 -5.67 -1.55
C ARG A 317 10.76 -6.06 -2.60
N VAL A 318 9.67 -5.30 -2.68
CA VAL A 318 8.63 -5.47 -3.70
C VAL A 318 8.66 -4.26 -4.64
N PRO A 319 8.74 -4.46 -5.95
CA PRO A 319 8.78 -3.36 -6.91
C PRO A 319 7.46 -2.62 -6.98
N ARG A 320 7.53 -1.32 -7.20
CA ARG A 320 6.39 -0.40 -7.29
C ARG A 320 6.06 0.02 -8.72
N THR A 321 6.73 -0.54 -9.72
CA THR A 321 6.45 -0.27 -11.13
C THR A 321 4.95 -0.45 -11.41
N GLY A 322 4.31 0.60 -11.95
CA GLY A 322 2.87 0.61 -12.23
C GLY A 322 1.97 0.79 -11.00
N ALA A 323 2.51 1.17 -9.84
CA ALA A 323 1.72 1.60 -8.70
C ALA A 323 1.71 3.12 -8.61
N MET A 324 0.57 3.72 -8.19
CA MET A 324 0.49 5.15 -7.90
C MET A 324 1.55 5.55 -6.87
N THR A 325 2.33 6.53 -7.19
CA THR A 325 3.29 7.10 -6.25
C THR A 325 2.60 8.10 -5.33
N LEU A 326 2.76 7.90 -4.02
CA LEU A 326 2.45 8.87 -2.99
C LEU A 326 3.74 9.48 -2.44
N CYS A 327 4.72 8.63 -2.12
CA CYS A 327 6.00 9.04 -1.54
C CYS A 327 7.10 8.10 -2.03
N TRP A 328 7.97 8.60 -2.91
CA TRP A 328 9.01 7.77 -3.55
C TRP A 328 9.94 7.06 -2.58
N SER A 329 10.23 7.70 -1.45
CA SER A 329 11.16 7.17 -0.45
C SER A 329 10.51 6.24 0.57
N LEU A 330 9.17 6.16 0.65
CA LEU A 330 8.47 5.43 1.70
C LEU A 330 7.47 4.39 1.20
N ASP A 331 6.97 4.48 -0.04
CA ASP A 331 5.94 3.58 -0.54
C ASP A 331 6.41 2.13 -0.65
N LYS A 332 5.57 1.22 -0.20
CA LYS A 332 5.75 -0.23 -0.26
C LYS A 332 4.45 -0.90 -0.67
N LEU A 333 4.53 -1.98 -1.42
CA LEU A 333 3.41 -2.88 -1.67
C LEU A 333 3.58 -4.13 -0.81
N GLY A 334 2.48 -4.68 -0.32
CA GLY A 334 2.56 -5.87 0.51
C GLY A 334 1.25 -6.64 0.61
N PRO A 335 1.34 -7.92 1.01
CA PRO A 335 0.20 -8.80 1.13
C PRO A 335 -0.64 -8.49 2.37
N MET A 336 -1.95 -8.67 2.21
CA MET A 336 -2.95 -8.68 3.28
C MET A 336 -3.71 -9.99 3.20
N THR A 337 -3.63 -10.80 4.25
CA THR A 337 -4.03 -12.22 4.26
C THR A 337 -4.69 -12.60 5.58
N ARG A 338 -5.29 -13.79 5.65
CA ARG A 338 -5.85 -14.29 6.91
C ARG A 338 -4.82 -15.00 7.79
N GLY A 339 -3.76 -15.56 7.21
CA GLY A 339 -2.70 -16.25 7.94
C GLY A 339 -1.32 -15.62 7.72
N VAL A 340 -0.41 -15.77 8.70
CA VAL A 340 0.96 -15.22 8.61
C VAL A 340 1.76 -15.92 7.51
N GLU A 341 1.69 -17.24 7.40
CA GLU A 341 2.35 -18.02 6.35
C GLU A 341 1.82 -17.64 4.97
N ASP A 342 0.51 -17.34 4.84
CA ASP A 342 -0.10 -16.86 3.60
C ASP A 342 0.58 -15.58 3.09
N ALA A 343 0.89 -14.66 4.01
CA ALA A 343 1.59 -13.42 3.65
C ALA A 343 2.99 -13.69 3.09
N MET A 344 3.68 -14.70 3.61
CA MET A 344 4.98 -15.11 3.12
C MET A 344 4.90 -15.80 1.75
N LEU A 345 3.86 -16.62 1.49
CA LEU A 345 3.59 -17.23 0.18
C LEU A 345 3.37 -16.17 -0.90
N VAL A 346 2.56 -15.16 -0.58
CA VAL A 346 2.32 -14.04 -1.52
C VAL A 346 3.58 -13.20 -1.70
N LEU A 347 4.32 -12.90 -0.62
CA LEU A 347 5.57 -12.14 -0.72
C LEU A 347 6.59 -12.86 -1.61
N GLN A 348 6.69 -14.18 -1.52
CA GLN A 348 7.58 -14.98 -2.38
C GLN A 348 7.28 -14.76 -3.87
N ALA A 349 6.00 -14.68 -4.24
CA ALA A 349 5.61 -14.47 -5.63
C ALA A 349 5.89 -13.05 -6.14
N ILE A 350 5.79 -12.02 -5.29
CA ILE A 350 5.91 -10.61 -5.70
C ILE A 350 7.28 -9.99 -5.40
N ASN A 351 8.16 -10.69 -4.68
CA ASN A 351 9.48 -10.24 -4.25
C ASN A 351 10.48 -10.13 -5.42
N GLY A 352 11.49 -9.28 -5.27
CA GLY A 352 12.65 -9.19 -6.17
C GLY A 352 12.66 -7.94 -7.06
N PRO A 353 13.76 -7.73 -7.82
CA PRO A 353 14.00 -6.50 -8.56
C PRO A 353 13.11 -6.37 -9.80
N ASP A 354 12.88 -5.13 -10.22
CA ASP A 354 12.20 -4.79 -11.47
C ASP A 354 12.88 -3.57 -12.11
N PRO A 355 13.16 -3.60 -13.43
CA PRO A 355 13.85 -2.50 -14.10
C PRO A 355 13.10 -1.17 -14.08
N GLY A 356 11.78 -1.19 -13.88
CA GLY A 356 10.94 0.01 -13.79
C GLY A 356 10.99 0.69 -12.42
N ASP A 357 11.50 0.00 -11.38
CA ASP A 357 11.69 0.57 -10.04
C ASP A 357 13.16 0.46 -9.61
N VAL A 358 13.90 1.56 -9.80
CA VAL A 358 15.33 1.63 -9.46
C VAL A 358 15.65 1.44 -7.97
N ALA A 359 14.63 1.50 -7.11
CA ALA A 359 14.77 1.24 -5.68
C ALA A 359 14.54 -0.24 -5.34
N SER A 360 14.06 -1.05 -6.28
CA SER A 360 13.86 -2.48 -6.05
C SER A 360 15.21 -3.22 -6.00
N ILE A 361 15.31 -4.17 -5.08
CA ILE A 361 16.54 -4.91 -4.82
C ILE A 361 16.36 -6.43 -4.98
N ALA A 362 17.40 -7.12 -5.39
CA ALA A 362 17.45 -8.56 -5.29
C ALA A 362 17.45 -8.96 -3.80
N SER A 363 16.58 -9.88 -3.43
CA SER A 363 16.48 -10.34 -2.05
C SER A 363 15.97 -11.77 -2.02
N HIS A 364 16.48 -12.56 -1.09
CA HIS A 364 16.06 -13.93 -0.85
C HIS A 364 15.17 -14.01 0.40
N LEU A 365 14.30 -15.00 0.42
CA LEU A 365 13.45 -15.32 1.57
C LEU A 365 13.91 -16.62 2.19
N ASP A 366 14.16 -16.60 3.49
CA ASP A 366 14.33 -17.81 4.31
C ASP A 366 13.17 -17.89 5.27
N PHE A 367 12.21 -18.75 4.97
CA PHE A 367 11.04 -19.03 5.79
C PHE A 367 10.98 -20.49 6.15
N ASP A 368 10.87 -20.79 7.44
CA ASP A 368 10.70 -22.12 7.95
C ASP A 368 9.60 -22.14 9.03
N SER A 369 8.44 -22.69 8.68
CA SER A 369 7.29 -22.78 9.58
C SER A 369 7.57 -23.68 10.79
N ALA A 370 8.58 -24.54 10.73
CA ALA A 370 8.99 -25.44 11.80
C ALA A 370 10.15 -24.90 12.64
N ALA A 371 10.63 -23.67 12.34
CA ALA A 371 11.74 -23.08 13.08
C ALA A 371 11.38 -22.86 14.56
N GLY A 372 12.28 -23.29 15.45
CA GLY A 372 12.12 -23.10 16.88
C GLY A 372 12.27 -21.63 17.26
N VAL A 373 11.39 -21.16 18.16
CA VAL A 373 11.37 -19.76 18.62
C VAL A 373 11.91 -19.59 20.05
N LYS A 374 12.17 -20.69 20.76
CA LYS A 374 12.66 -20.68 22.14
C LYS A 374 13.97 -19.89 22.25
N GLY A 375 14.01 -18.95 23.19
CA GLY A 375 15.18 -18.09 23.43
C GLY A 375 15.29 -16.88 22.54
N LEU A 376 14.42 -16.71 21.52
CA LEU A 376 14.39 -15.48 20.73
C LEU A 376 14.00 -14.29 21.60
N ARG A 377 14.74 -13.19 21.51
CA ARG A 377 14.45 -11.95 22.23
C ARG A 377 13.41 -11.13 21.47
N VAL A 378 12.33 -10.72 22.17
CA VAL A 378 11.24 -9.92 21.62
C VAL A 378 11.17 -8.59 22.36
N GLY A 379 11.55 -7.50 21.67
CA GLY A 379 11.45 -6.16 22.22
C GLY A 379 9.99 -5.69 22.30
N TYR A 380 9.63 -5.03 23.41
CA TYR A 380 8.34 -4.37 23.56
C TYR A 380 8.48 -3.04 24.31
N PHE A 381 7.50 -2.16 24.14
CA PHE A 381 7.46 -0.83 24.76
C PHE A 381 6.51 -0.84 25.97
N PRO A 382 6.99 -0.86 27.22
CA PRO A 382 6.12 -0.96 28.40
C PRO A 382 5.07 0.16 28.51
N ALA A 383 5.46 1.39 28.14
CA ALA A 383 4.53 2.52 28.15
C ALA A 383 3.35 2.29 27.20
N TRP A 384 3.61 1.81 25.99
CA TRP A 384 2.56 1.57 25.00
C TRP A 384 1.61 0.43 25.39
N MET A 385 2.07 -0.53 26.21
CA MET A 385 1.19 -1.59 26.72
C MET A 385 0.20 -1.10 27.79
N LYS A 386 0.43 0.08 28.37
CA LYS A 386 -0.40 0.69 29.42
C LYS A 386 -1.35 1.75 28.89
N GLU A 387 -1.06 2.30 27.72
CA GLU A 387 -1.76 3.44 27.12
C GLU A 387 -2.69 2.98 25.99
N SER A 388 -3.77 3.74 25.75
CA SER A 388 -4.54 3.61 24.54
C SER A 388 -3.63 3.90 23.32
N PRO A 389 -3.72 3.10 22.23
CA PRO A 389 -4.79 2.15 21.90
C PRO A 389 -4.52 0.68 22.30
N ALA A 390 -3.54 0.37 23.15
CA ALA A 390 -3.29 -1.01 23.54
C ALA A 390 -4.50 -1.64 24.26
N THR A 391 -4.78 -2.87 23.91
CA THR A 391 -5.93 -3.65 24.38
C THR A 391 -5.48 -4.84 25.24
N ASP A 392 -6.43 -5.55 25.83
CA ASP A 392 -6.14 -6.80 26.53
C ASP A 392 -5.60 -7.88 25.59
N VAL A 393 -5.95 -7.81 24.29
CA VAL A 393 -5.42 -8.73 23.27
C VAL A 393 -3.92 -8.52 23.08
N ASP A 394 -3.44 -7.26 23.06
CA ASP A 394 -2.02 -6.95 22.92
C ASP A 394 -1.23 -7.44 24.14
N ARG A 395 -1.79 -7.28 25.34
CA ARG A 395 -1.19 -7.81 26.58
C ARG A 395 -1.16 -9.33 26.60
N ALA A 396 -2.25 -9.99 26.21
CA ALA A 396 -2.30 -11.43 26.08
C ALA A 396 -1.31 -11.98 25.04
N ALA A 397 -1.09 -11.26 23.93
CA ALA A 397 -0.09 -11.63 22.93
C ALA A 397 1.33 -11.62 23.52
N LEU A 398 1.66 -10.66 24.37
CA LEU A 398 2.97 -10.61 25.07
C LEU A 398 3.14 -11.80 26.03
N GLU A 399 2.06 -12.23 26.69
CA GLU A 399 2.07 -13.44 27.52
C GLU A 399 2.30 -14.71 26.67
N VAL A 400 1.69 -14.81 25.50
CA VAL A 400 1.91 -15.92 24.57
C VAL A 400 3.36 -15.99 24.12
N VAL A 401 3.98 -14.85 23.82
CA VAL A 401 5.42 -14.76 23.49
C VAL A 401 6.25 -15.42 24.59
N ALA A 402 5.99 -15.10 25.85
CA ALA A 402 6.70 -15.72 26.97
C ALA A 402 6.40 -17.22 27.12
N LYS A 403 5.13 -17.64 26.94
CA LYS A 403 4.74 -19.08 27.00
C LYS A 403 5.39 -19.92 25.90
N LEU A 404 5.69 -19.33 24.74
CA LEU A 404 6.45 -19.97 23.66
C LEU A 404 7.96 -20.13 23.96
N GLY A 405 8.41 -19.63 25.11
CA GLY A 405 9.81 -19.68 25.52
C GLY A 405 10.68 -18.60 24.88
N MET A 406 10.08 -17.59 24.26
CA MET A 406 10.78 -16.37 23.86
C MET A 406 11.07 -15.50 25.08
N VAL A 407 11.97 -14.55 24.97
CA VAL A 407 12.40 -13.66 26.05
C VAL A 407 11.91 -12.23 25.77
N PRO A 408 10.83 -11.76 26.42
CA PRO A 408 10.43 -10.36 26.34
C PRO A 408 11.52 -9.45 26.87
N VAL A 409 11.84 -8.37 26.13
CA VAL A 409 12.86 -7.39 26.47
C VAL A 409 12.27 -5.98 26.39
N GLU A 410 12.33 -5.23 27.47
CA GLU A 410 11.89 -3.83 27.44
C GLU A 410 12.80 -2.99 26.56
N VAL A 411 12.19 -2.19 25.69
CA VAL A 411 12.90 -1.26 24.80
C VAL A 411 12.29 0.14 24.92
N THR A 412 13.10 1.14 24.64
CA THR A 412 12.67 2.54 24.60
C THR A 412 13.12 3.18 23.30
N LEU A 413 12.37 4.16 22.80
CA LEU A 413 12.81 5.02 21.72
C LEU A 413 13.50 6.27 22.28
N PRO A 414 14.53 6.80 21.59
CA PRO A 414 15.06 8.12 21.89
C PRO A 414 13.97 9.19 21.82
N ASP A 415 14.05 10.23 22.64
CA ASP A 415 13.11 11.36 22.60
C ASP A 415 13.43 12.30 21.42
N TRP A 416 13.07 11.88 20.21
CA TRP A 416 13.24 12.65 19.00
C TRP A 416 11.92 13.21 18.49
N PRO A 417 11.95 14.30 17.71
CA PRO A 417 10.74 14.89 17.13
C PRO A 417 10.23 14.06 15.95
N TYR A 418 9.76 12.82 16.21
CA TYR A 418 9.30 11.86 15.18
C TYR A 418 8.23 12.42 14.24
N GLY A 419 7.38 13.33 14.74
CA GLY A 419 6.39 14.02 13.89
C GLY A 419 7.01 14.79 12.72
N SER A 420 8.30 15.15 12.81
CA SER A 420 9.00 15.83 11.71
C SER A 420 9.24 14.93 10.49
N LEU A 421 9.17 13.60 10.63
CA LEU A 421 9.28 12.65 9.53
C LEU A 421 8.11 12.78 8.55
N ASN A 422 6.94 13.23 9.01
CA ASN A 422 5.81 13.53 8.14
C ASN A 422 6.11 14.60 7.08
N LEU A 423 7.16 15.40 7.28
CA LEU A 423 7.60 16.36 6.27
C LEU A 423 8.06 15.70 4.97
N ILE A 424 8.69 14.53 5.06
CA ILE A 424 9.13 13.75 3.89
C ILE A 424 7.89 13.35 3.11
N LEU A 425 6.93 12.71 3.78
CA LEU A 425 5.67 12.29 3.17
C LEU A 425 4.95 13.45 2.48
N PHE A 426 4.72 14.53 3.20
CA PHE A 426 3.94 15.65 2.65
C PHE A 426 4.64 16.39 1.50
N ALA A 427 5.97 16.50 1.55
CA ALA A 427 6.72 17.14 0.49
C ALA A 427 6.74 16.29 -0.79
N GLU A 428 6.95 14.99 -0.66
CA GLU A 428 6.95 14.07 -1.79
C GLU A 428 5.54 13.88 -2.36
N ALA A 429 4.51 13.77 -1.51
CA ALA A 429 3.12 13.67 -1.95
C ALA A 429 2.66 14.93 -2.70
N ALA A 430 3.02 16.12 -2.22
CA ALA A 430 2.74 17.37 -2.94
C ALA A 430 3.43 17.43 -4.30
N ALA A 431 4.64 16.89 -4.42
CA ALA A 431 5.35 16.78 -5.70
C ALA A 431 4.71 15.72 -6.63
N ALA A 432 4.26 14.59 -6.09
CA ALA A 432 3.62 13.53 -6.86
C ALA A 432 2.30 13.98 -7.49
N PHE A 433 1.54 14.84 -6.79
CA PHE A 433 0.24 15.35 -7.23
C PHE A 433 0.27 16.84 -7.64
N GLU A 434 1.44 17.33 -8.06
CA GLU A 434 1.57 18.73 -8.48
C GLU A 434 0.69 19.06 -9.68
N GLU A 435 0.65 18.20 -10.69
CA GLU A 435 -0.19 18.42 -11.87
C GLU A 435 -1.69 18.45 -11.51
N LEU A 436 -2.14 17.56 -10.64
CA LEU A 436 -3.50 17.58 -10.10
C LEU A 436 -3.80 18.90 -9.38
N THR A 437 -2.82 19.43 -8.65
CA THR A 437 -2.96 20.69 -7.92
C THR A 437 -3.03 21.88 -8.90
N LEU A 438 -2.15 21.94 -9.90
CA LEU A 438 -2.07 23.02 -10.86
C LEU A 438 -3.25 23.06 -11.84
N SER A 439 -3.80 21.88 -12.18
CA SER A 439 -4.98 21.78 -13.06
C SER A 439 -6.31 22.10 -12.35
N GLY A 440 -6.30 22.34 -11.03
CA GLY A 440 -7.53 22.52 -10.24
C GLY A 440 -8.28 21.22 -9.95
N GLY A 441 -7.71 20.07 -10.29
CA GLY A 441 -8.35 18.76 -10.08
C GLY A 441 -8.60 18.43 -8.59
N LEU A 442 -7.90 19.10 -7.67
CA LEU A 442 -8.13 18.97 -6.22
C LEU A 442 -9.55 19.38 -5.80
N ASP A 443 -10.20 20.28 -6.53
CA ASP A 443 -11.53 20.76 -6.21
C ASP A 443 -12.62 19.68 -6.46
N GLN A 444 -12.30 18.64 -7.23
CA GLN A 444 -13.19 17.53 -7.51
C GLN A 444 -13.23 16.49 -6.37
N LEU A 445 -12.23 16.48 -5.49
CA LEU A 445 -12.18 15.52 -4.37
C LEU A 445 -13.29 15.83 -3.36
N LYS A 446 -14.02 14.80 -2.93
CA LYS A 446 -15.14 14.94 -1.98
C LYS A 446 -14.71 15.51 -0.62
N VAL A 447 -13.57 15.04 -0.12
CA VAL A 447 -13.10 15.40 1.22
C VAL A 447 -12.24 16.64 1.14
N GLN A 448 -12.79 17.77 1.65
CA GLN A 448 -12.14 19.10 1.64
C GLN A 448 -11.85 19.62 3.05
N VAL A 449 -11.80 18.73 4.05
CA VAL A 449 -11.47 19.15 5.43
C VAL A 449 -10.01 19.65 5.52
N PRO A 450 -9.67 20.47 6.52
CA PRO A 450 -8.36 21.15 6.61
C PRO A 450 -7.16 20.23 6.48
N ASP A 451 -7.23 19.02 6.97
CA ASP A 451 -6.16 18.03 7.02
C ASP A 451 -6.28 16.93 5.94
N ALA A 452 -7.19 17.09 4.96
CA ALA A 452 -7.24 16.24 3.77
C ALA A 452 -6.22 16.67 2.70
N TRP A 453 -5.91 15.74 1.79
CA TRP A 453 -4.93 15.97 0.72
C TRP A 453 -5.12 17.27 -0.05
N PRO A 454 -6.33 17.69 -0.48
CA PRO A 454 -6.46 18.95 -1.20
C PRO A 454 -5.82 20.12 -0.49
N ASN A 455 -6.02 20.22 0.81
CA ASN A 455 -5.53 21.35 1.60
C ASN A 455 -4.07 21.17 2.03
N ILE A 456 -3.61 19.94 2.23
CA ILE A 456 -2.19 19.63 2.43
C ILE A 456 -1.40 20.02 1.18
N PHE A 457 -1.85 19.67 -0.02
CA PHE A 457 -1.17 19.98 -1.27
C PHE A 457 -1.16 21.49 -1.53
N ARG A 458 -2.28 22.17 -1.38
CA ARG A 458 -2.35 23.64 -1.51
C ARG A 458 -1.37 24.35 -0.57
N SER A 459 -1.23 23.88 0.67
CA SER A 459 -0.33 24.46 1.67
C SER A 459 1.15 24.17 1.39
N ARG A 460 1.47 23.11 0.64
CA ARG A 460 2.82 22.61 0.44
C ARG A 460 3.40 22.88 -0.95
N GLN A 461 2.61 23.41 -1.88
CA GLN A 461 3.02 23.68 -3.26
C GLN A 461 4.36 24.42 -3.31
N ALA A 462 4.57 25.39 -2.45
CA ALA A 462 5.79 26.18 -2.38
C ALA A 462 7.08 25.38 -2.07
N ARG A 463 6.96 24.10 -1.67
CA ARG A 463 8.11 23.24 -1.31
C ARG A 463 8.39 22.12 -2.31
N SER A 464 7.42 21.72 -3.12
CA SER A 464 7.57 20.63 -4.11
C SER A 464 8.66 20.92 -5.13
N TRP A 465 8.93 22.19 -5.42
CA TRP A 465 9.94 22.64 -6.37
C TRP A 465 11.37 22.15 -6.05
N ARG A 466 11.74 21.96 -4.79
CA ARG A 466 13.08 21.46 -4.42
C ARG A 466 13.26 19.97 -4.76
N PHE A 467 12.20 19.18 -4.76
CA PHE A 467 12.24 17.75 -5.10
C PHE A 467 12.25 17.52 -6.62
N ARG A 468 11.58 18.36 -7.43
CA ARG A 468 11.58 18.25 -8.89
C ARG A 468 12.97 18.30 -9.53
N ARG A 469 13.92 19.06 -8.96
CA ARG A 469 15.28 19.15 -9.49
C ARG A 469 16.09 17.86 -9.34
N LYS A 470 15.67 16.92 -8.50
CA LYS A 470 16.41 15.67 -8.23
C LYS A 470 15.79 14.42 -8.87
N SER A 471 14.57 14.49 -9.38
CA SER A 471 14.01 13.44 -10.23
C SER A 471 14.17 13.82 -11.69
N PRO A 472 15.19 13.32 -12.39
CA PRO A 472 15.23 13.52 -13.84
C PRO A 472 14.05 12.72 -14.41
N THR A 473 13.08 13.39 -15.01
CA THR A 473 12.20 12.78 -15.99
C THR A 473 13.08 12.28 -17.13
N ARG A 474 13.67 11.12 -17.00
CA ARG A 474 14.20 10.42 -18.15
C ARG A 474 12.99 10.03 -18.99
N LYS A 475 12.80 10.75 -20.10
CA LYS A 475 12.09 10.16 -21.23
C LYS A 475 12.67 8.75 -21.39
N PRO A 476 11.86 7.71 -21.48
CA PRO A 476 12.39 6.37 -21.72
C PRO A 476 13.30 6.45 -22.95
N PRO A 477 14.48 5.85 -22.92
CA PRO A 477 15.33 5.82 -24.10
C PRO A 477 14.52 5.17 -25.20
N LEU A 478 14.43 5.83 -26.36
CA LEU A 478 13.91 5.25 -27.60
C LEU A 478 14.66 3.94 -27.80
N ILE A 479 13.99 2.82 -27.52
CA ILE A 479 14.51 1.50 -27.83
C ILE A 479 14.62 1.46 -29.36
N ARG A 480 15.84 1.73 -29.87
CA ARG A 480 16.17 1.40 -31.25
C ARG A 480 15.97 -0.12 -31.36
N ARG A 481 14.97 -0.53 -32.14
CA ARG A 481 14.79 -1.92 -32.56
C ARG A 481 16.12 -2.42 -33.12
N ARG A 482 16.80 -3.28 -32.38
CA ARG A 482 17.90 -4.06 -32.95
C ARG A 482 17.28 -5.01 -33.98
N LYS A 483 17.78 -4.95 -35.20
CA LYS A 483 17.46 -5.92 -36.25
C LYS A 483 17.80 -7.33 -35.73
N PRO A 484 17.01 -8.36 -36.09
CA PRO A 484 17.32 -9.74 -35.70
C PRO A 484 18.65 -10.17 -36.33
N TRP A 485 19.47 -10.83 -35.56
CA TRP A 485 20.66 -11.50 -36.04
C TRP A 485 20.24 -12.62 -37.02
N SER A 486 20.67 -12.51 -38.28
CA SER A 486 20.62 -13.59 -39.26
C SER A 486 21.62 -14.68 -38.85
N SER A 487 21.12 -15.91 -38.84
CA SER A 487 21.88 -17.13 -38.72
C SER A 487 22.99 -17.20 -39.81
N ALA A 488 24.25 -17.26 -39.38
CA ALA A 488 25.34 -17.70 -40.22
C ALA A 488 25.92 -19.00 -39.63
N SER A 489 25.86 -20.04 -40.42
CA SER A 489 26.46 -21.36 -40.16
C SER A 489 27.98 -21.30 -40.01
N PRO A 490 28.60 -22.23 -39.29
CA PRO A 490 30.07 -22.29 -39.17
C PRO A 490 30.71 -22.93 -40.40
N ALA A 491 31.65 -22.24 -41.01
CA ALA A 491 32.57 -22.84 -41.98
C ALA A 491 33.86 -23.30 -41.25
N THR A 492 34.18 -24.54 -41.49
CA THR A 492 35.44 -25.22 -41.22
C THR A 492 36.66 -24.46 -41.74
N ALA A 493 37.68 -24.34 -40.94
CA ALA A 493 39.07 -24.21 -41.48
C ALA A 493 40.05 -24.85 -40.53
N ALA A 494 40.88 -25.65 -41.15
CA ALA A 494 41.95 -26.49 -40.61
C ALA A 494 43.28 -25.72 -40.46
N THR A 495 44.08 -26.21 -39.50
CA THR A 495 45.57 -26.37 -39.50
C THR A 495 46.47 -25.20 -39.92
N GLY A 496 47.50 -24.96 -39.10
CA GLY A 496 48.72 -24.30 -39.46
C GLY A 496 49.60 -23.88 -38.28
N CYS A 497 50.61 -24.68 -37.95
CA CYS A 497 51.74 -24.39 -37.03
C CYS A 497 52.53 -23.14 -37.41
N SER A 498 53.01 -22.42 -36.47
CA SER A 498 54.38 -22.14 -36.04
C SER A 498 54.39 -21.11 -34.92
#